data_a5b6b763ec760ec54a8659581614bfd8
#
_entry.id   a5b6b763ec760ec54a8659581614bfd8
#
_cell.length_a   1.000
_cell.length_b   1.000
_cell.length_c   1.000
_cell.angle_alpha   90.00
_cell.angle_beta   90.00
_cell.angle_gamma   90.00
#
_symmetry.space_group_name_H-M   'P 1'
#
loop_
_entity.id
_entity.type
_entity.pdbx_description
1 polymer ?
#
loop_
_entity_poly.entity_id
_entity_poly.type
_entity_poly.pdbx_seq_one_letter_code
_entity_poly.pdbx_strand_id
1 'polypeptide(L)'
;MNSFPQDSTIILVHGAWADGSCWKDVILPLQRKGLHVVCAPIPLTSLTDDIAALNRVVERTTGPLVLVGHAYGGAVVGTSLEPRVKSFVYVAALAPDEGETVAQVFYRDEAHSEQPKLAPDKYGFIWMPDDGFARAVANKAESDQTKILTAVQRPISVQCIQEKAPMPGWKTKPSWYLLAEEDRMINPKTQQFMAKRMGAKVRARRVDHSPMYTATDQVVDVILEAASGSLSG
;
A
#
# COMPACT_ATOMS: atom_id res chain seq x y z
N MET A 1 10.71 -26.74 -6.20
CA MET A 1 10.57 -25.47 -5.44
C MET A 1 11.11 -24.39 -6.36
N ASN A 2 10.29 -23.42 -6.77
CA ASN A 2 10.79 -22.28 -7.53
C ASN A 2 11.66 -21.47 -6.57
N SER A 3 12.97 -21.48 -6.75
CA SER A 3 13.87 -20.59 -6.04
C SER A 3 13.85 -19.23 -6.75
N PHE A 4 13.56 -18.17 -6.00
CA PHE A 4 13.71 -16.82 -6.53
C PHE A 4 15.18 -16.50 -6.80
N PRO A 5 15.51 -15.59 -7.73
CA PRO A 5 16.88 -15.12 -7.92
C PRO A 5 17.49 -14.67 -6.59
N GLN A 6 18.80 -14.88 -6.46
CA GLN A 6 19.54 -14.43 -5.28
C GLN A 6 19.30 -12.94 -5.04
N ASP A 7 19.21 -12.54 -3.77
CA ASP A 7 18.97 -11.16 -3.33
C ASP A 7 17.64 -10.54 -3.77
N SER A 8 16.68 -11.36 -4.24
CA SER A 8 15.33 -10.87 -4.54
C SER A 8 14.69 -10.25 -3.29
N THR A 9 14.27 -9.00 -3.38
CA THR A 9 13.76 -8.25 -2.23
C THR A 9 12.32 -7.76 -2.46
N ILE A 10 11.47 -7.98 -1.46
CA ILE A 10 10.15 -7.38 -1.35
C ILE A 10 10.27 -6.14 -0.46
N ILE A 11 9.93 -4.97 -0.99
CA ILE A 11 9.86 -3.74 -0.19
C ILE A 11 8.40 -3.43 0.09
N LEU A 12 8.03 -3.42 1.38
CA LEU A 12 6.68 -3.19 1.87
C LEU A 12 6.53 -1.73 2.32
N VAL A 13 5.51 -1.05 1.82
CA VAL A 13 5.22 0.36 2.13
C VAL A 13 3.82 0.46 2.73
N HIS A 14 3.76 0.97 3.96
CA HIS A 14 2.52 1.13 4.71
C HIS A 14 1.66 2.30 4.20
N GLY A 15 0.40 2.33 4.59
CA GLY A 15 -0.52 3.42 4.33
C GLY A 15 -0.45 4.55 5.36
N ALA A 16 -1.40 5.49 5.28
CA ALA A 16 -1.64 6.48 6.31
C ALA A 16 -1.96 5.82 7.65
N TRP A 17 -1.69 6.51 8.74
CA TRP A 17 -1.98 6.11 10.13
C TRP A 17 -1.29 4.81 10.58
N ALA A 18 -0.31 4.31 9.82
CA ALA A 18 0.40 3.06 10.10
C ALA A 18 1.92 3.26 10.07
N ASP A 19 2.64 2.20 10.34
CA ASP A 19 4.07 2.05 10.13
C ASP A 19 4.40 0.64 9.62
N GLY A 20 5.69 0.31 9.51
CA GLY A 20 6.13 -0.99 8.99
C GLY A 20 5.65 -2.19 9.81
N SER A 21 5.23 -2.02 11.06
CA SER A 21 4.71 -3.11 11.89
C SER A 21 3.37 -3.67 11.41
N CYS A 22 2.64 -2.91 10.58
CA CYS A 22 1.40 -3.39 9.96
C CYS A 22 1.62 -4.65 9.10
N TRP A 23 2.83 -4.89 8.65
CA TRP A 23 3.23 -6.04 7.84
C TRP A 23 3.77 -7.24 8.64
N LYS A 24 3.75 -7.18 9.98
CA LYS A 24 4.40 -8.18 10.85
C LYS A 24 4.08 -9.64 10.48
N ASP A 25 2.82 -9.92 10.16
CA ASP A 25 2.35 -11.27 9.86
C ASP A 25 2.61 -11.68 8.39
N VAL A 26 2.92 -10.71 7.51
CA VAL A 26 3.27 -10.92 6.10
C VAL A 26 4.77 -11.21 5.92
N ILE A 27 5.63 -10.62 6.76
CA ILE A 27 7.09 -10.68 6.63
C ILE A 27 7.62 -12.11 6.67
N LEU A 28 7.32 -12.85 7.75
CA LEU A 28 7.87 -14.19 7.95
C LEU A 28 7.45 -15.21 6.89
N PRO A 29 6.18 -15.24 6.44
CA PRO A 29 5.79 -16.11 5.33
C PRO A 29 6.59 -15.87 4.05
N LEU A 30 6.87 -14.61 3.70
CA LEU A 30 7.68 -14.26 2.53
C LEU A 30 9.16 -14.68 2.70
N GLN A 31 9.73 -14.44 3.89
CA GLN A 31 11.11 -14.84 4.21
C GLN A 31 11.29 -16.36 4.14
N ARG A 32 10.30 -17.13 4.60
CA ARG A 32 10.32 -18.62 4.50
C ARG A 32 10.32 -19.13 3.05
N LYS A 33 9.97 -18.27 2.08
CA LYS A 33 10.08 -18.56 0.63
C LYS A 33 11.42 -18.17 0.03
N GLY A 34 12.37 -17.70 0.85
CA GLY A 34 13.70 -17.28 0.41
C GLY A 34 13.78 -15.85 -0.15
N LEU A 35 12.79 -15.01 0.14
CA LEU A 35 12.78 -13.60 -0.25
C LEU A 35 13.36 -12.73 0.88
N HIS A 36 14.17 -11.74 0.53
CA HIS A 36 14.46 -10.65 1.47
C HIS A 36 13.24 -9.74 1.61
N VAL A 37 12.95 -9.29 2.82
CA VAL A 37 11.80 -8.43 3.09
C VAL A 37 12.24 -7.21 3.88
N VAL A 38 11.90 -6.02 3.40
CA VAL A 38 12.22 -4.74 4.05
C VAL A 38 10.97 -3.87 4.07
N CYS A 39 10.67 -3.26 5.21
CA CYS A 39 9.64 -2.23 5.30
C CYS A 39 10.27 -0.84 5.12
N ALA A 40 9.76 -0.03 4.20
CA ALA A 40 10.23 1.33 4.02
C ALA A 40 9.61 2.26 5.09
N PRO A 41 10.43 2.96 5.90
CA PRO A 41 9.95 3.85 6.95
C PRO A 41 9.58 5.22 6.37
N ILE A 42 8.49 5.30 5.63
CA ILE A 42 8.01 6.57 5.07
C ILE A 42 7.52 7.49 6.19
N PRO A 43 7.88 8.80 6.17
CA PRO A 43 7.60 9.72 7.26
C PRO A 43 6.16 10.24 7.31
N LEU A 44 5.37 10.17 6.23
CA LEU A 44 4.03 10.73 6.09
C LEU A 44 3.99 12.27 6.21
N THR A 45 5.05 12.96 5.78
CA THR A 45 5.19 14.42 5.84
C THR A 45 4.88 15.10 4.51
N SER A 46 5.25 14.50 3.39
CA SER A 46 4.88 14.90 2.03
C SER A 46 5.03 13.71 1.09
N LEU A 47 4.40 13.73 -0.08
CA LEU A 47 4.61 12.68 -1.09
C LEU A 47 6.08 12.65 -1.53
N THR A 48 6.70 13.81 -1.69
CA THR A 48 8.12 13.96 -2.05
C THR A 48 9.04 13.33 -0.99
N ASP A 49 8.82 13.58 0.30
CA ASP A 49 9.63 13.00 1.38
C ASP A 49 9.46 11.48 1.47
N ASP A 50 8.24 10.99 1.26
CA ASP A 50 7.92 9.58 1.31
C ASP A 50 8.56 8.81 0.14
N ILE A 51 8.57 9.41 -1.07
CA ILE A 51 9.30 8.89 -2.23
C ILE A 51 10.82 8.86 -1.94
N ALA A 52 11.37 9.93 -1.37
CA ALA A 52 12.78 9.98 -1.00
C ALA A 52 13.13 8.91 0.06
N ALA A 53 12.24 8.66 1.02
CA ALA A 53 12.41 7.58 2.00
C ALA A 53 12.41 6.20 1.35
N LEU A 54 11.50 5.94 0.41
CA LEU A 54 11.48 4.70 -0.37
C LEU A 54 12.78 4.53 -1.17
N ASN A 55 13.24 5.57 -1.86
CA ASN A 55 14.47 5.52 -2.68
C ASN A 55 15.70 5.17 -1.82
N ARG A 56 15.84 5.73 -0.61
CA ARG A 56 16.91 5.35 0.32
C ARG A 56 16.90 3.87 0.71
N VAL A 57 15.71 3.26 0.80
CA VAL A 57 15.60 1.80 1.05
C VAL A 57 15.99 1.02 -0.19
N VAL A 58 15.53 1.44 -1.37
CA VAL A 58 15.89 0.83 -2.67
C VAL A 58 17.41 0.82 -2.86
N GLU A 59 18.10 1.92 -2.58
CA GLU A 59 19.56 2.05 -2.69
C GLU A 59 20.34 1.07 -1.80
N ARG A 60 19.75 0.61 -0.70
CA ARG A 60 20.34 -0.38 0.22
C ARG A 60 20.18 -1.83 -0.23
N THR A 61 19.48 -2.07 -1.32
CA THR A 61 19.25 -3.40 -1.88
C THR A 61 20.09 -3.62 -3.14
N THR A 62 20.37 -4.88 -3.49
CA THR A 62 21.25 -5.21 -4.63
C THR A 62 20.53 -5.97 -5.74
N GLY A 63 19.61 -6.85 -5.42
CA GLY A 63 18.92 -7.74 -6.37
C GLY A 63 17.65 -7.14 -7.00
N PRO A 64 16.88 -7.97 -7.71
CA PRO A 64 15.60 -7.55 -8.27
C PRO A 64 14.55 -7.31 -7.18
N LEU A 65 13.65 -6.38 -7.45
CA LEU A 65 12.71 -5.84 -6.47
C LEU A 65 11.25 -6.06 -6.88
N VAL A 66 10.41 -6.36 -5.89
CA VAL A 66 8.95 -6.16 -5.96
C VAL A 66 8.58 -5.11 -4.93
N LEU A 67 7.91 -4.04 -5.36
CA LEU A 67 7.42 -3.00 -4.46
C LEU A 67 5.96 -3.25 -4.13
N VAL A 68 5.61 -3.25 -2.85
CA VAL A 68 4.27 -3.51 -2.34
C VAL A 68 3.78 -2.30 -1.57
N GLY A 69 2.65 -1.73 -1.96
CA GLY A 69 2.04 -0.59 -1.28
C GLY A 69 0.64 -0.89 -0.78
N HIS A 70 0.37 -0.55 0.49
CA HIS A 70 -0.97 -0.54 1.07
C HIS A 70 -1.54 0.87 1.06
N ALA A 71 -2.79 1.03 0.70
CA ALA A 71 -3.51 2.31 0.74
C ALA A 71 -2.69 3.47 0.13
N TYR A 72 -2.36 4.51 0.89
CA TYR A 72 -1.48 5.61 0.47
C TYR A 72 -0.10 5.12 -0.02
N GLY A 73 0.44 4.06 0.59
CA GLY A 73 1.72 3.48 0.18
C GLY A 73 1.77 3.06 -1.29
N GLY A 74 0.61 2.77 -1.91
CA GLY A 74 0.51 2.51 -3.35
C GLY A 74 0.90 3.72 -4.20
N ALA A 75 0.51 4.94 -3.79
CA ALA A 75 0.93 6.16 -4.46
C ALA A 75 2.44 6.36 -4.38
N VAL A 76 3.06 5.99 -3.25
CA VAL A 76 4.51 6.10 -3.06
C VAL A 76 5.25 5.08 -3.94
N VAL A 77 4.91 3.77 -3.86
CA VAL A 77 5.61 2.75 -4.66
C VAL A 77 5.42 2.94 -6.15
N GLY A 78 4.24 3.41 -6.55
CA GLY A 78 3.89 3.64 -7.95
C GLY A 78 4.80 4.61 -8.68
N THR A 79 5.51 5.48 -7.98
CA THR A 79 6.41 6.49 -8.58
C THR A 79 7.78 5.93 -8.98
N SER A 80 8.13 4.71 -8.54
CA SER A 80 9.48 4.19 -8.77
C SER A 80 9.74 3.83 -10.23
N LEU A 81 10.77 4.44 -10.81
CA LEU A 81 11.30 4.13 -12.14
C LEU A 81 12.57 3.28 -12.07
N GLU A 82 13.01 2.86 -10.90
CA GLU A 82 14.22 2.04 -10.69
C GLU A 82 14.20 0.77 -11.58
N PRO A 83 15.22 0.53 -12.40
CA PRO A 83 15.26 -0.62 -13.34
C PRO A 83 15.21 -2.00 -12.67
N ARG A 84 15.70 -2.11 -11.42
CA ARG A 84 15.65 -3.34 -10.64
C ARG A 84 14.25 -3.69 -10.14
N VAL A 85 13.32 -2.72 -10.10
CA VAL A 85 11.91 -2.99 -9.79
C VAL A 85 11.31 -3.75 -10.97
N LYS A 86 10.86 -4.97 -10.72
CA LYS A 86 10.29 -5.88 -11.73
C LYS A 86 8.77 -5.84 -11.74
N SER A 87 8.15 -5.51 -10.61
CA SER A 87 6.69 -5.39 -10.53
C SER A 87 6.24 -4.58 -9.31
N PHE A 88 4.97 -4.20 -9.35
CA PHE A 88 4.27 -3.54 -8.26
C PHE A 88 3.12 -4.42 -7.75
N VAL A 89 2.88 -4.37 -6.43
CA VAL A 89 1.71 -4.96 -5.80
C VAL A 89 0.95 -3.88 -5.03
N TYR A 90 -0.31 -3.74 -5.33
CA TYR A 90 -1.22 -2.80 -4.70
C TYR A 90 -2.19 -3.56 -3.80
N VAL A 91 -2.18 -3.28 -2.50
CA VAL A 91 -3.05 -3.91 -1.51
C VAL A 91 -4.06 -2.87 -1.04
N ALA A 92 -5.31 -2.95 -1.51
CA ALA A 92 -6.35 -1.94 -1.23
C ALA A 92 -5.80 -0.51 -1.36
N ALA A 93 -5.11 -0.19 -2.47
CA ALA A 93 -4.17 0.92 -2.53
C ALA A 93 -4.56 1.99 -3.57
N LEU A 94 -4.01 3.18 -3.40
CA LEU A 94 -4.16 4.32 -4.31
C LEU A 94 -3.03 4.31 -5.35
N ALA A 95 -3.37 4.60 -6.59
CA ALA A 95 -2.43 4.63 -7.71
C ALA A 95 -2.73 5.84 -8.61
N PRO A 96 -2.35 7.05 -8.18
CA PRO A 96 -2.53 8.24 -9.01
C PRO A 96 -1.71 8.15 -10.30
N ASP A 97 -2.22 8.76 -11.36
CA ASP A 97 -1.48 9.00 -12.60
C ASP A 97 -0.66 10.29 -12.50
N GLU A 98 0.20 10.53 -13.47
CA GLU A 98 0.99 11.75 -13.57
C GLU A 98 0.12 13.01 -13.49
N GLY A 99 0.47 13.90 -12.58
CA GLY A 99 -0.24 15.15 -12.34
C GLY A 99 -1.52 15.03 -11.50
N GLU A 100 -2.01 13.82 -11.22
CA GLU A 100 -3.09 13.61 -10.24
C GLU A 100 -2.56 13.73 -8.80
N THR A 101 -3.44 14.10 -7.89
CA THR A 101 -3.16 14.03 -6.45
C THR A 101 -3.80 12.76 -5.86
N VAL A 102 -3.27 12.32 -4.73
CA VAL A 102 -3.86 11.20 -3.97
C VAL A 102 -5.31 11.52 -3.57
N ALA A 103 -5.58 12.76 -3.17
CA ALA A 103 -6.93 13.21 -2.81
C ALA A 103 -7.91 13.11 -3.99
N GLN A 104 -7.51 13.51 -5.20
CA GLN A 104 -8.36 13.40 -6.39
C GLN A 104 -8.79 11.96 -6.67
N VAL A 105 -7.86 11.00 -6.51
CA VAL A 105 -8.17 9.58 -6.72
C VAL A 105 -8.98 9.02 -5.56
N PHE A 106 -8.67 9.37 -4.32
CA PHE A 106 -9.37 8.90 -3.13
C PHE A 106 -10.85 9.31 -3.12
N TYR A 107 -11.15 10.55 -3.50
CA TYR A 107 -12.50 11.11 -3.53
C TYR A 107 -13.20 10.96 -4.89
N ARG A 108 -12.69 10.10 -5.78
CA ARG A 108 -13.25 9.89 -7.11
C ARG A 108 -14.68 9.34 -7.09
N ASP A 109 -14.95 8.38 -6.24
CA ASP A 109 -16.26 7.75 -6.07
C ASP A 109 -16.83 8.07 -4.68
N GLU A 110 -18.13 7.88 -4.51
CA GLU A 110 -18.84 8.19 -3.27
C GLU A 110 -18.22 7.45 -2.06
N ALA A 111 -18.08 8.18 -0.96
CA ALA A 111 -17.57 7.62 0.29
C ALA A 111 -18.52 6.55 0.86
N HIS A 112 -17.97 5.51 1.46
CA HIS A 112 -18.77 4.56 2.23
C HIS A 112 -19.44 5.26 3.43
N SER A 113 -20.65 4.87 3.81
CA SER A 113 -21.39 5.48 4.93
C SER A 113 -20.62 5.43 6.26
N GLU A 114 -19.79 4.41 6.44
CA GLU A 114 -18.94 4.24 7.63
C GLU A 114 -17.58 4.93 7.53
N GLN A 115 -17.23 5.53 6.36
CA GLN A 115 -15.98 6.25 6.21
C GLN A 115 -15.97 7.46 7.18
N PRO A 116 -14.93 7.61 8.02
CA PRO A 116 -14.85 8.76 8.93
C PRO A 116 -14.63 10.06 8.15
N LYS A 117 -15.16 11.15 8.66
CA LYS A 117 -14.84 12.49 8.14
C LYS A 117 -13.41 12.83 8.53
N LEU A 118 -12.58 13.09 7.54
CA LEU A 118 -11.17 13.41 7.70
C LEU A 118 -10.96 14.92 7.51
N ALA A 119 -10.33 15.55 8.48
CA ALA A 119 -9.96 16.97 8.41
C ALA A 119 -8.57 17.17 9.02
N PRO A 120 -7.76 18.08 8.47
CA PRO A 120 -6.47 18.39 9.05
C PRO A 120 -6.63 19.17 10.36
N ASP A 121 -5.71 18.96 11.28
CA ASP A 121 -5.51 19.78 12.45
C ASP A 121 -4.85 21.14 12.08
N LYS A 122 -4.60 21.99 13.08
CA LYS A 122 -3.97 23.30 12.88
C LYS A 122 -2.53 23.26 12.34
N TYR A 123 -1.91 22.08 12.35
CA TYR A 123 -0.57 21.83 11.82
C TYR A 123 -0.58 21.18 10.44
N GLY A 124 -1.76 20.91 9.88
CA GLY A 124 -1.92 20.27 8.58
C GLY A 124 -1.81 18.75 8.61
N PHE A 125 -1.95 18.11 9.77
CA PHE A 125 -1.95 16.66 9.90
C PHE A 125 -3.36 16.11 10.10
N ILE A 126 -3.64 15.00 9.44
CA ILE A 126 -4.91 14.29 9.50
C ILE A 126 -4.75 13.08 10.41
N TRP A 127 -5.53 13.07 11.48
CA TRP A 127 -5.64 11.96 12.44
C TRP A 127 -6.87 11.11 12.12
N MET A 128 -6.76 9.81 12.34
CA MET A 128 -7.93 8.93 12.30
C MET A 128 -8.71 9.13 13.60
N PRO A 129 -10.04 9.40 13.54
CA PRO A 129 -10.87 9.43 14.74
C PRO A 129 -10.80 8.11 15.52
N ASP A 130 -11.02 8.14 16.82
CA ASP A 130 -10.85 7.00 17.74
C ASP A 130 -11.60 5.73 17.30
N ASP A 131 -12.81 5.90 16.75
CA ASP A 131 -13.62 4.79 16.23
C ASP A 131 -13.33 4.41 14.76
N GLY A 132 -12.49 5.19 14.06
CA GLY A 132 -12.26 5.08 12.64
C GLY A 132 -11.60 3.76 12.22
N PHE A 133 -10.69 3.24 13.06
CA PHE A 133 -10.08 1.93 12.78
C PHE A 133 -11.11 0.80 12.84
N ALA A 134 -11.95 0.77 13.88
CA ALA A 134 -12.98 -0.26 14.03
C ALA A 134 -14.11 -0.12 13.00
N ARG A 135 -14.45 1.08 12.58
CA ARG A 135 -15.55 1.31 11.62
C ARG A 135 -15.14 1.10 10.18
N ALA A 136 -13.92 1.51 9.80
CA ALA A 136 -13.57 1.61 8.38
C ALA A 136 -12.19 1.04 8.01
N VAL A 137 -11.15 1.25 8.82
CA VAL A 137 -9.79 0.88 8.43
C VAL A 137 -9.51 -0.61 8.60
N ALA A 138 -9.94 -1.18 9.73
CA ALA A 138 -9.75 -2.59 10.06
C ALA A 138 -11.03 -3.16 10.68
N ASN A 139 -12.15 -3.00 9.99
CA ASN A 139 -13.48 -3.30 10.52
C ASN A 139 -13.78 -4.80 10.68
N LYS A 140 -12.90 -5.65 10.24
CA LYS A 140 -12.94 -7.11 10.49
C LYS A 140 -11.91 -7.57 11.52
N ALA A 141 -11.08 -6.67 12.04
CA ALA A 141 -10.12 -6.99 13.09
C ALA A 141 -10.78 -7.07 14.48
N GLU A 142 -10.15 -7.81 15.37
CA GLU A 142 -10.57 -7.90 16.77
C GLU A 142 -10.48 -6.53 17.47
N SER A 143 -11.35 -6.31 18.47
CA SER A 143 -11.46 -5.03 19.19
C SER A 143 -10.12 -4.57 19.80
N ASP A 144 -9.34 -5.48 20.36
CA ASP A 144 -8.05 -5.11 20.96
C ASP A 144 -7.03 -4.71 19.89
N GLN A 145 -7.06 -5.34 18.71
CA GLN A 145 -6.24 -4.91 17.59
C GLN A 145 -6.58 -3.48 17.15
N THR A 146 -7.86 -3.15 17.02
CA THR A 146 -8.28 -1.78 16.61
C THR A 146 -7.92 -0.73 17.65
N LYS A 147 -8.00 -1.04 18.96
CA LYS A 147 -7.54 -0.16 20.05
C LYS A 147 -6.02 0.10 19.96
N ILE A 148 -5.23 -0.94 19.68
CA ILE A 148 -3.78 -0.80 19.51
C ILE A 148 -3.50 0.10 18.30
N LEU A 149 -4.14 -0.13 17.16
CA LEU A 149 -3.96 0.69 15.96
C LEU A 149 -4.30 2.16 16.21
N THR A 150 -5.36 2.44 16.96
CA THR A 150 -5.74 3.80 17.39
C THR A 150 -4.63 4.45 18.22
N ALA A 151 -4.06 3.71 19.17
CA ALA A 151 -3.04 4.24 20.07
C ALA A 151 -1.69 4.51 19.41
N VAL A 152 -1.30 3.72 18.41
CA VAL A 152 0.02 3.82 17.75
C VAL A 152 -0.03 4.56 16.42
N GLN A 153 -1.19 5.08 16.01
CA GLN A 153 -1.34 5.73 14.71
C GLN A 153 -0.35 6.86 14.48
N ARG A 154 0.07 7.00 13.23
CA ARG A 154 0.90 8.10 12.78
C ARG A 154 0.08 8.99 11.84
N PRO A 155 -0.15 10.28 12.17
CA PRO A 155 -0.95 11.15 11.33
C PRO A 155 -0.28 11.37 9.97
N ILE A 156 -1.10 11.58 8.94
CA ILE A 156 -0.62 11.91 7.60
C ILE A 156 -0.76 13.41 7.34
N SER A 157 0.29 14.02 6.79
CA SER A 157 0.24 15.41 6.35
C SER A 157 -0.65 15.59 5.11
N VAL A 158 -1.34 16.72 5.01
CA VAL A 158 -2.09 17.12 3.81
C VAL A 158 -1.19 17.18 2.57
N GLN A 159 0.10 17.44 2.71
CA GLN A 159 1.06 17.45 1.59
C GLN A 159 1.16 16.10 0.92
N CYS A 160 1.07 14.99 1.68
CA CYS A 160 1.07 13.63 1.12
C CYS A 160 -0.08 13.40 0.13
N ILE A 161 -1.21 14.06 0.33
CA ILE A 161 -2.42 13.82 -0.47
C ILE A 161 -2.71 14.94 -1.48
N GLN A 162 -2.06 16.10 -1.38
CA GLN A 162 -2.28 17.26 -2.25
C GLN A 162 -1.16 17.47 -3.25
N GLU A 163 0.04 16.96 -3.04
CA GLU A 163 1.11 17.00 -4.03
C GLU A 163 0.73 16.19 -5.27
N LYS A 164 1.12 16.71 -6.44
CA LYS A 164 0.92 16.02 -7.70
C LYS A 164 1.89 14.85 -7.84
N ALA A 165 1.37 13.68 -8.17
CA ALA A 165 2.18 12.51 -8.43
C ALA A 165 3.05 12.72 -9.69
N PRO A 166 4.33 12.30 -9.65
CA PRO A 166 5.15 12.24 -10.85
C PRO A 166 4.70 11.09 -11.77
N MET A 167 5.33 10.98 -12.95
CA MET A 167 5.07 9.88 -13.86
C MET A 167 5.22 8.52 -13.16
N PRO A 168 4.18 7.68 -13.20
CA PRO A 168 4.22 6.41 -12.46
C PRO A 168 4.90 5.29 -13.25
N GLY A 169 5.68 4.47 -12.52
CA GLY A 169 6.37 3.30 -13.05
C GLY A 169 5.45 2.16 -13.50
N TRP A 170 4.21 2.10 -12.98
CA TRP A 170 3.24 1.09 -13.40
C TRP A 170 2.82 1.21 -14.88
N LYS A 171 3.10 2.34 -15.55
CA LYS A 171 2.91 2.48 -17.00
C LYS A 171 3.85 1.58 -17.83
N THR A 172 4.96 1.16 -17.25
CA THR A 172 6.00 0.42 -17.96
C THR A 172 6.31 -0.96 -17.36
N LYS A 173 5.75 -1.27 -16.20
CA LYS A 173 6.03 -2.50 -15.47
C LYS A 173 4.75 -3.21 -15.03
N PRO A 174 4.75 -4.54 -14.96
CA PRO A 174 3.57 -5.31 -14.57
C PRO A 174 3.15 -4.99 -13.12
N SER A 175 1.85 -5.00 -12.90
CA SER A 175 1.24 -4.72 -11.62
C SER A 175 0.25 -5.80 -11.21
N TRP A 176 0.17 -6.07 -9.91
CA TRP A 176 -0.85 -6.91 -9.28
C TRP A 176 -1.66 -6.07 -8.30
N TYR A 177 -2.93 -6.39 -8.17
CA TYR A 177 -3.83 -5.62 -7.32
C TYR A 177 -4.73 -6.54 -6.49
N LEU A 178 -4.58 -6.52 -5.17
CA LEU A 178 -5.55 -7.08 -4.24
C LEU A 178 -6.66 -6.05 -4.02
N LEU A 179 -7.80 -6.28 -4.66
CA LEU A 179 -8.98 -5.44 -4.56
C LEU A 179 -9.82 -5.88 -3.37
N ALA A 180 -10.02 -4.98 -2.42
CA ALA A 180 -10.78 -5.21 -1.20
C ALA A 180 -12.26 -4.86 -1.45
N GLU A 181 -13.11 -5.87 -1.65
CA GLU A 181 -14.52 -5.68 -2.00
C GLU A 181 -15.37 -5.12 -0.85
N GLU A 182 -14.89 -5.22 0.39
CA GLU A 182 -15.56 -4.72 1.59
C GLU A 182 -14.79 -3.56 2.25
N ASP A 183 -13.95 -2.88 1.44
CA ASP A 183 -13.21 -1.69 1.87
C ASP A 183 -14.16 -0.52 2.15
N ARG A 184 -14.06 0.04 3.35
CA ARG A 184 -14.86 1.19 3.79
C ARG A 184 -14.08 2.50 3.76
N MET A 185 -12.78 2.47 3.39
CA MET A 185 -11.92 3.65 3.23
C MET A 185 -11.78 4.05 1.76
N ILE A 186 -11.38 3.13 0.89
CA ILE A 186 -11.24 3.38 -0.54
C ILE A 186 -12.34 2.61 -1.26
N ASN A 187 -13.28 3.33 -1.87
CA ASN A 187 -14.40 2.71 -2.58
C ASN A 187 -13.90 1.61 -3.54
N PRO A 188 -14.46 0.38 -3.50
CA PRO A 188 -14.06 -0.69 -4.41
C PRO A 188 -14.16 -0.33 -5.90
N LYS A 189 -15.07 0.58 -6.28
CA LYS A 189 -15.15 1.10 -7.67
C LYS A 189 -13.91 1.92 -8.03
N THR A 190 -13.41 2.74 -7.09
CA THR A 190 -12.16 3.48 -7.27
C THR A 190 -10.97 2.53 -7.40
N GLN A 191 -10.90 1.49 -6.58
CA GLN A 191 -9.86 0.45 -6.68
C GLN A 191 -9.92 -0.25 -8.05
N GLN A 192 -11.12 -0.64 -8.49
CA GLN A 192 -11.32 -1.28 -9.80
C GLN A 192 -10.93 -0.37 -10.96
N PHE A 193 -11.25 0.92 -10.88
CA PHE A 193 -10.84 1.92 -11.88
C PHE A 193 -9.32 1.99 -11.99
N MET A 194 -8.61 2.13 -10.87
CA MET A 194 -7.15 2.19 -10.86
C MET A 194 -6.52 0.91 -11.38
N ALA A 195 -6.97 -0.24 -10.91
CA ALA A 195 -6.47 -1.54 -11.33
C ALA A 195 -6.65 -1.76 -12.86
N LYS A 196 -7.81 -1.37 -13.40
CA LYS A 196 -8.08 -1.42 -14.84
C LYS A 196 -7.17 -0.48 -15.63
N ARG A 197 -7.01 0.78 -15.15
CA ARG A 197 -6.16 1.79 -15.78
C ARG A 197 -4.70 1.32 -15.89
N MET A 198 -4.19 0.65 -14.85
CA MET A 198 -2.85 0.10 -14.82
C MET A 198 -2.67 -1.20 -15.62
N GLY A 199 -3.75 -1.81 -16.11
CA GLY A 199 -3.69 -3.16 -16.67
C GLY A 199 -3.24 -4.21 -15.65
N ALA A 200 -3.53 -3.99 -14.36
CA ALA A 200 -3.09 -4.85 -13.29
C ALA A 200 -3.77 -6.23 -13.30
N LYS A 201 -3.04 -7.26 -12.86
CA LYS A 201 -3.63 -8.58 -12.56
C LYS A 201 -4.39 -8.48 -11.23
N VAL A 202 -5.72 -8.52 -11.31
CA VAL A 202 -6.61 -8.29 -10.16
C VAL A 202 -6.92 -9.59 -9.43
N ARG A 203 -6.87 -9.52 -8.10
CA ARG A 203 -7.40 -10.50 -7.15
C ARG A 203 -8.45 -9.79 -6.28
N ALA A 204 -9.72 -9.85 -6.68
CA ALA A 204 -10.83 -9.35 -5.88
C ALA A 204 -11.12 -10.30 -4.71
N ARG A 205 -11.25 -9.77 -3.51
CA ARG A 205 -11.49 -10.54 -2.28
C ARG A 205 -12.42 -9.79 -1.35
N ARG A 206 -13.25 -10.55 -0.64
CA ARG A 206 -14.17 -10.03 0.40
C ARG A 206 -13.41 -9.72 1.69
N VAL A 207 -12.48 -8.80 1.61
CA VAL A 207 -11.65 -8.31 2.72
C VAL A 207 -11.90 -6.83 2.97
N ASP A 208 -11.55 -6.36 4.17
CA ASP A 208 -11.62 -4.95 4.54
C ASP A 208 -10.40 -4.16 4.02
N HIS A 209 -10.29 -2.88 4.43
CA HIS A 209 -9.21 -1.99 3.99
C HIS A 209 -7.81 -2.46 4.44
N SER A 210 -7.71 -3.23 5.53
CA SER A 210 -6.42 -3.64 6.11
C SER A 210 -6.25 -5.18 6.12
N PRO A 211 -6.24 -5.83 4.95
CA PRO A 211 -6.19 -7.29 4.86
C PRO A 211 -4.91 -7.90 5.45
N MET A 212 -3.83 -7.13 5.66
CA MET A 212 -2.63 -7.60 6.34
C MET A 212 -2.90 -8.03 7.80
N TYR A 213 -3.98 -7.55 8.44
CA TYR A 213 -4.42 -7.96 9.77
C TYR A 213 -5.51 -9.03 9.75
N THR A 214 -6.39 -8.99 8.73
CA THR A 214 -7.66 -9.72 8.72
C THR A 214 -7.70 -10.87 7.73
N ALA A 215 -6.77 -10.90 6.77
CA ALA A 215 -6.68 -11.88 5.69
C ALA A 215 -5.24 -12.01 5.17
N THR A 216 -4.28 -12.15 6.07
CA THR A 216 -2.83 -12.15 5.79
C THR A 216 -2.43 -13.08 4.66
N ASP A 217 -2.99 -14.30 4.62
CA ASP A 217 -2.67 -15.30 3.58
C ASP A 217 -2.99 -14.77 2.18
N GLN A 218 -4.09 -14.03 2.00
CA GLN A 218 -4.45 -13.45 0.71
C GLN A 218 -3.49 -12.35 0.26
N VAL A 219 -2.91 -11.61 1.22
CA VAL A 219 -1.86 -10.61 0.94
C VAL A 219 -0.58 -11.31 0.54
N VAL A 220 -0.17 -12.33 1.28
CA VAL A 220 1.02 -13.14 0.96
C VAL A 220 0.89 -13.78 -0.42
N ASP A 221 -0.26 -14.35 -0.75
CA ASP A 221 -0.51 -15.01 -2.03
C ASP A 221 -0.34 -14.07 -3.21
N VAL A 222 -0.90 -12.86 -3.16
CA VAL A 222 -0.76 -11.89 -4.27
C VAL A 222 0.67 -11.39 -4.41
N ILE A 223 1.41 -11.24 -3.30
CA ILE A 223 2.83 -10.86 -3.35
C ILE A 223 3.67 -11.99 -3.96
N LEU A 224 3.44 -13.24 -3.57
CA LEU A 224 4.13 -14.39 -4.13
C LEU A 224 3.80 -14.61 -5.60
N GLU A 225 2.55 -14.37 -6.01
CA GLU A 225 2.17 -14.42 -7.42
C GLU A 225 2.94 -13.36 -8.24
N ALA A 226 3.04 -12.14 -7.73
CA ALA A 226 3.81 -11.08 -8.37
C ALA A 226 5.30 -11.42 -8.45
N ALA A 227 5.88 -11.91 -7.36
CA ALA A 227 7.28 -12.34 -7.32
C ALA A 227 7.55 -13.47 -8.33
N SER A 228 6.71 -14.49 -8.35
CA SER A 228 6.85 -15.62 -9.30
C SER A 228 6.67 -15.18 -10.75
N GLY A 229 5.77 -14.25 -11.01
CA GLY A 229 5.47 -13.78 -12.37
C GLY A 229 6.43 -12.72 -12.91
N SER A 230 7.31 -12.15 -12.07
CA SER A 230 8.21 -11.06 -12.49
C SER A 230 9.67 -11.25 -12.12
N LEU A 231 10.01 -12.09 -11.13
CA LEU A 231 11.39 -12.34 -10.72
C LEU A 231 11.99 -13.58 -11.38
N SER A 232 11.13 -14.54 -11.79
CA SER A 232 11.57 -15.73 -12.53
C SER A 232 11.74 -15.36 -14.00
N GLY A 233 12.94 -15.01 -14.41
CA GLY A 233 13.32 -14.73 -15.79
C GLY A 233 14.56 -15.51 -16.19
#